data_3957c3bb9cdf743b02e7d1e0b5d32ec3
#
_entry.id   3957c3bb9cdf743b02e7d1e0b5d32ec3
#
_cell.length_a   1.000
_cell.length_b   1.000
_cell.length_c   1.000
_cell.angle_alpha   90.00
_cell.angle_beta   90.00
_cell.angle_gamma   90.00
#
_symmetry.space_group_name_H-M   'P 1'
#
loop_
_entity.id
_entity.type
_entity.pdbx_description
1 polymer ?
#
loop_
_entity_poly.entity_id
_entity_poly.type
_entity_poly.pdbx_seq_one_letter_code
_entity_poly.pdbx_strand_id
1 'polypeptide(L)'
;MKSLKLVSAAILMAFVGVQSAKPCSRVVFLGDSTTNFVMVGRTLDWRTPIPTNLYVYPRGVEKQSMPTGPMLRWVSKYGSVLAVSYDGGVTEGMNEMGLVMNGLFCKGSIYKETTGPDSKTPVMSLAVFVSYFLDNFKTVDEVRQWLEANEFDIFGKTFDGGTVSMLHWALTDRSGKTLVMEYVDGQLNLYCSRDLRVLTNDPPLPKMQAIDAYWDGVGGVNMLPGTVRSADRYVRASFFIRHIPDNTDYDASLAALESIMGTVSVPYGYEIEGEPNVSSTQWRSVADATGNRYYLKFAYQTADFWIDLSRLSLTPGSPILKLDTKDYSRLSGCVNHHLKRSSGFTPMW
;
A
#
# COMPACT_ATOMS: atom_id res chain seq x y z
N MET A 1 72.80 5.57 8.96
CA MET A 1 71.75 4.58 8.74
C MET A 1 70.43 5.14 9.33
N LYS A 2 69.58 5.70 8.50
CA LYS A 2 68.29 6.27 8.91
C LYS A 2 67.19 5.24 8.57
N SER A 3 66.53 4.75 9.62
CA SER A 3 65.42 3.81 9.48
C SER A 3 64.14 4.54 9.00
N LEU A 4 63.67 4.14 7.81
CA LEU A 4 62.43 4.61 7.23
C LEU A 4 61.25 3.83 7.89
N LYS A 5 60.43 4.50 8.67
CA LYS A 5 59.18 3.91 9.22
C LYS A 5 58.11 4.01 8.15
N LEU A 6 57.69 2.87 7.60
CA LEU A 6 56.48 2.77 6.79
C LEU A 6 55.26 2.97 7.71
N VAL A 7 54.50 4.02 7.43
CA VAL A 7 53.16 4.21 8.01
C VAL A 7 52.17 3.56 7.04
N SER A 8 51.69 2.38 7.41
CA SER A 8 50.55 1.74 6.68
C SER A 8 49.26 2.47 7.00
N ALA A 9 48.78 3.29 6.08
CA ALA A 9 47.47 3.86 6.14
C ALA A 9 46.45 2.76 5.77
N ALA A 10 45.75 2.21 6.77
CA ALA A 10 44.59 1.35 6.54
C ALA A 10 43.44 2.22 6.05
N ILE A 11 43.12 2.13 4.75
CA ILE A 11 41.90 2.70 4.17
C ILE A 11 40.75 1.85 4.67
N LEU A 12 40.01 2.39 5.67
CA LEU A 12 38.75 1.84 6.12
C LEU A 12 37.71 2.14 5.03
N MET A 13 37.52 1.20 4.08
CA MET A 13 36.41 1.23 3.17
C MET A 13 35.13 1.03 4.03
N ALA A 14 34.45 2.11 4.36
CA ALA A 14 33.09 2.06 4.86
C ALA A 14 32.24 1.45 3.72
N PHE A 15 31.92 0.17 3.83
CA PHE A 15 30.83 -0.42 3.07
C PHE A 15 29.56 0.32 3.49
N VAL A 16 29.24 1.39 2.76
CA VAL A 16 27.88 1.91 2.75
C VAL A 16 27.05 0.81 2.12
N GLY A 17 26.44 -0.01 2.95
CA GLY A 17 25.52 -1.04 2.51
C GLY A 17 24.46 -0.37 1.65
N VAL A 18 24.54 -0.54 0.35
CA VAL A 18 23.52 -0.12 -0.60
C VAL A 18 22.28 -0.94 -0.26
N GLN A 19 21.34 -0.26 0.38
CA GLN A 19 20.14 -0.92 0.87
C GLN A 19 19.15 -0.97 -0.29
N SER A 20 18.77 -2.18 -0.67
CA SER A 20 17.85 -2.43 -1.77
C SER A 20 16.58 -1.59 -1.60
N ALA A 21 16.29 -0.77 -2.59
CA ALA A 21 15.01 -0.09 -2.68
C ALA A 21 13.90 -1.15 -2.73
N LYS A 22 12.93 -1.06 -1.82
CA LYS A 22 11.70 -1.88 -1.85
C LYS A 22 10.59 -0.98 -2.38
N PRO A 23 10.47 -0.84 -3.70
CA PRO A 23 9.58 0.14 -4.30
C PRO A 23 8.13 -0.30 -4.15
N CYS A 24 7.25 0.65 -3.85
CA CYS A 24 5.81 0.61 -4.01
C CYS A 24 5.37 2.03 -4.36
N SER A 25 4.33 2.19 -5.13
CA SER A 25 3.79 3.51 -5.46
C SER A 25 2.28 3.50 -5.33
N ARG A 26 1.72 4.63 -4.94
CA ARG A 26 0.29 4.87 -4.83
C ARG A 26 -0.05 6.23 -5.43
N VAL A 27 -1.12 6.30 -6.21
CA VAL A 27 -1.59 7.52 -6.85
C VAL A 27 -3.11 7.61 -6.72
N VAL A 28 -3.63 8.80 -6.43
CA VAL A 28 -5.07 9.07 -6.37
C VAL A 28 -5.46 9.93 -7.57
N PHE A 29 -6.36 9.45 -8.38
CA PHE A 29 -7.08 10.23 -9.38
C PHE A 29 -8.37 10.78 -8.78
N LEU A 30 -8.61 12.07 -8.98
CA LEU A 30 -9.82 12.76 -8.58
C LEU A 30 -10.47 13.37 -9.82
N GLY A 31 -11.69 12.92 -10.14
CA GLY A 31 -12.53 13.57 -11.12
C GLY A 31 -13.01 14.95 -10.65
N ASP A 32 -13.51 15.75 -11.57
CA ASP A 32 -14.10 17.06 -11.28
C ASP A 32 -15.45 16.93 -10.53
N SER A 33 -16.11 18.06 -10.30
CA SER A 33 -17.42 18.10 -9.63
C SER A 33 -18.56 17.44 -10.42
N THR A 34 -18.38 17.19 -11.72
CA THR A 34 -19.39 16.57 -12.60
C THR A 34 -19.21 15.08 -12.68
N THR A 35 -17.99 14.59 -12.78
CA THR A 35 -17.64 13.18 -12.88
C THR A 35 -17.51 12.53 -11.50
N ASN A 36 -16.98 13.27 -10.54
CA ASN A 36 -16.82 12.89 -9.13
C ASN A 36 -16.16 11.51 -8.91
N PHE A 37 -15.30 11.08 -9.84
CA PHE A 37 -14.59 9.81 -9.72
C PHE A 37 -13.47 9.92 -8.68
N VAL A 38 -13.32 8.89 -7.87
CA VAL A 38 -12.18 8.72 -6.97
C VAL A 38 -11.61 7.33 -7.22
N MET A 39 -10.42 7.27 -7.78
CA MET A 39 -9.72 6.04 -8.09
C MET A 39 -8.34 6.06 -7.45
N VAL A 40 -7.92 4.93 -6.91
CA VAL A 40 -6.62 4.77 -6.25
C VAL A 40 -5.84 3.69 -6.95
N GLY A 41 -4.78 4.07 -7.67
CA GLY A 41 -3.84 3.15 -8.29
C GLY A 41 -2.69 2.80 -7.33
N ARG A 42 -2.20 1.55 -7.41
CA ARG A 42 -1.04 1.11 -6.63
C ARG A 42 -0.19 0.10 -7.40
N THR A 43 1.17 0.15 -7.22
CA THR A 43 2.10 -0.91 -7.59
C THR A 43 2.58 -1.63 -6.34
N LEU A 44 2.50 -2.97 -6.31
CA LEU A 44 3.22 -3.78 -5.33
C LEU A 44 4.51 -4.28 -5.96
N ASP A 45 5.61 -3.81 -5.41
CA ASP A 45 6.92 -4.12 -5.91
C ASP A 45 7.71 -4.89 -4.83
N TRP A 46 8.29 -6.02 -5.22
CA TRP A 46 9.04 -6.87 -4.30
C TRP A 46 10.12 -7.67 -5.04
N ARG A 47 11.14 -8.12 -4.30
CA ARG A 47 12.27 -8.87 -4.85
C ARG A 47 11.92 -10.30 -5.27
N THR A 48 10.93 -10.88 -4.61
CA THR A 48 10.48 -12.25 -4.86
C THR A 48 8.99 -12.24 -5.19
N PRO A 49 8.45 -13.25 -5.89
CA PRO A 49 7.03 -13.36 -6.12
C PRO A 49 6.25 -13.32 -4.79
N ILE A 50 5.20 -12.51 -4.74
CA ILE A 50 4.27 -12.44 -3.60
C ILE A 50 2.95 -13.07 -4.03
N PRO A 51 2.67 -14.32 -3.66
CA PRO A 51 1.35 -14.91 -3.85
C PRO A 51 0.31 -14.04 -3.17
N THR A 52 -0.64 -13.52 -3.94
CA THR A 52 -1.67 -12.60 -3.43
C THR A 52 -3.03 -13.06 -3.91
N ASN A 53 -3.90 -13.44 -2.98
CA ASN A 53 -5.29 -13.80 -3.24
C ASN A 53 -6.22 -12.63 -2.87
N LEU A 54 -7.40 -12.59 -3.50
CA LEU A 54 -8.43 -11.63 -3.11
C LEU A 54 -9.48 -12.31 -2.26
N TYR A 55 -9.82 -11.68 -1.14
CA TYR A 55 -10.88 -12.12 -0.25
C TYR A 55 -11.97 -11.05 -0.19
N VAL A 56 -13.23 -11.49 -0.25
CA VAL A 56 -14.39 -10.63 -0.02
C VAL A 56 -15.02 -11.02 1.32
N TYR A 57 -15.05 -10.08 2.24
CA TYR A 57 -15.66 -10.25 3.55
C TYR A 57 -17.00 -9.51 3.59
N PRO A 58 -18.08 -10.15 4.07
CA PRO A 58 -19.33 -9.46 4.35
C PRO A 58 -19.27 -8.70 5.68
N ARG A 59 -20.32 -7.96 5.99
CA ARG A 59 -20.58 -7.39 7.31
C ARG A 59 -20.83 -8.50 8.34
N GLY A 60 -20.64 -8.20 9.61
CA GLY A 60 -20.99 -9.09 10.71
C GLY A 60 -19.97 -10.20 10.99
N VAL A 61 -18.77 -10.12 10.44
CA VAL A 61 -17.68 -11.08 10.73
C VAL A 61 -16.92 -10.63 11.96
N GLU A 62 -16.83 -11.51 12.96
CA GLU A 62 -16.01 -11.29 14.16
C GLU A 62 -14.53 -11.47 13.85
N LYS A 63 -13.72 -10.53 14.28
CA LYS A 63 -12.27 -10.53 14.08
C LYS A 63 -11.54 -10.03 15.33
N GLN A 64 -10.24 -10.26 15.38
CA GLN A 64 -9.35 -9.81 16.45
C GLN A 64 -7.99 -9.40 15.91
N SER A 65 -7.29 -8.54 16.65
CA SER A 65 -6.02 -7.96 16.22
C SER A 65 -4.80 -8.81 16.57
N MET A 66 -4.93 -9.74 17.51
CA MET A 66 -3.88 -10.68 17.97
C MET A 66 -4.53 -12.01 18.38
N PRO A 67 -3.79 -13.13 18.38
CA PRO A 67 -4.32 -14.42 18.84
C PRO A 67 -4.48 -14.49 20.36
N THR A 68 -3.61 -13.79 21.11
CA THR A 68 -3.55 -13.78 22.58
C THR A 68 -3.09 -12.41 23.10
N GLY A 69 -3.24 -12.16 24.38
CA GLY A 69 -2.80 -10.92 25.04
C GLY A 69 -3.78 -9.76 24.86
N PRO A 70 -3.35 -8.54 25.21
CA PRO A 70 -4.15 -7.33 24.96
C PRO A 70 -4.42 -7.14 23.48
N MET A 71 -5.69 -7.10 23.08
CA MET A 71 -6.07 -7.05 21.69
C MET A 71 -7.34 -6.24 21.48
N LEU A 72 -7.54 -5.76 20.26
CA LEU A 72 -8.81 -5.25 19.80
C LEU A 72 -9.67 -6.40 19.27
N ARG A 73 -10.96 -6.39 19.60
CA ARG A 73 -11.98 -7.27 19.02
C ARG A 73 -13.03 -6.40 18.35
N TRP A 74 -13.46 -6.82 17.16
CA TRP A 74 -14.51 -6.08 16.43
C TRP A 74 -15.39 -7.01 15.61
N VAL A 75 -16.52 -6.48 15.21
CA VAL A 75 -17.40 -7.07 14.21
C VAL A 75 -17.39 -6.16 13.01
N SER A 76 -17.13 -6.69 11.80
CA SER A 76 -17.06 -5.85 10.59
C SER A 76 -18.39 -5.11 10.35
N LYS A 77 -18.34 -3.79 10.33
CA LYS A 77 -19.48 -2.90 10.02
C LYS A 77 -19.70 -2.82 8.51
N TYR A 78 -18.65 -2.96 7.75
CA TYR A 78 -18.65 -2.85 6.28
C TYR A 78 -18.06 -4.10 5.65
N GLY A 79 -18.65 -4.48 4.52
CA GLY A 79 -18.07 -5.50 3.66
C GLY A 79 -16.89 -4.94 2.86
N SER A 80 -15.92 -5.78 2.53
CA SER A 80 -14.68 -5.34 1.89
C SER A 80 -14.10 -6.38 0.93
N VAL A 81 -13.31 -5.91 -0.03
CA VAL A 81 -12.35 -6.73 -0.79
C VAL A 81 -10.96 -6.45 -0.25
N LEU A 82 -10.21 -7.51 0.03
CA LEU A 82 -8.87 -7.47 0.62
C LEU A 82 -7.89 -8.22 -0.28
N ALA A 83 -6.76 -7.59 -0.61
CA ALA A 83 -5.61 -8.26 -1.22
C ALA A 83 -4.74 -8.83 -0.09
N VAL A 84 -4.69 -10.16 -0.01
CA VAL A 84 -4.03 -10.90 1.06
C VAL A 84 -2.80 -11.60 0.50
N SER A 85 -1.63 -11.18 0.95
CA SER A 85 -0.36 -11.77 0.56
C SER A 85 -0.04 -12.99 1.41
N TYR A 86 0.48 -14.04 0.78
CA TYR A 86 0.83 -15.34 1.41
C TYR A 86 -0.35 -15.99 2.16
N ASP A 87 -1.59 -15.64 1.82
CA ASP A 87 -2.81 -16.01 2.57
C ASP A 87 -2.71 -15.69 4.07
N GLY A 88 -1.90 -14.69 4.46
CA GLY A 88 -1.59 -14.44 5.86
C GLY A 88 -1.55 -12.98 6.29
N GLY A 89 -1.45 -12.02 5.37
CA GLY A 89 -1.41 -10.59 5.70
C GLY A 89 -2.10 -9.71 4.66
N VAL A 90 -2.92 -8.77 5.12
CA VAL A 90 -3.62 -7.83 4.24
C VAL A 90 -2.69 -6.70 3.86
N THR A 91 -2.38 -6.57 2.57
CA THR A 91 -1.53 -5.50 2.04
C THR A 91 -2.31 -4.25 1.68
N GLU A 92 -3.53 -4.44 1.17
CA GLU A 92 -4.45 -3.36 0.81
C GLU A 92 -5.87 -3.87 0.64
N GLY A 93 -6.79 -2.96 0.42
CA GLY A 93 -8.17 -3.29 0.09
C GLY A 93 -9.07 -2.06 -0.02
N MET A 94 -10.34 -2.35 -0.25
CA MET A 94 -11.41 -1.35 -0.33
C MET A 94 -12.67 -1.91 0.33
N ASN A 95 -13.39 -1.07 1.07
CA ASN A 95 -14.72 -1.46 1.56
C ASN A 95 -15.85 -0.95 0.65
N GLU A 96 -17.04 -1.45 0.89
CA GLU A 96 -18.26 -1.10 0.12
C GLU A 96 -18.66 0.38 0.21
N MET A 97 -18.11 1.11 1.20
CA MET A 97 -18.31 2.56 1.33
C MET A 97 -17.28 3.36 0.52
N GLY A 98 -16.35 2.68 -0.16
CA GLY A 98 -15.31 3.29 -0.97
C GLY A 98 -14.13 3.83 -0.17
N LEU A 99 -13.95 3.42 1.07
CA LEU A 99 -12.68 3.65 1.76
C LEU A 99 -11.64 2.67 1.23
N VAL A 100 -10.54 3.21 0.71
CA VAL A 100 -9.40 2.45 0.16
C VAL A 100 -8.21 2.62 1.10
N MET A 101 -7.54 1.52 1.45
CA MET A 101 -6.33 1.55 2.27
C MET A 101 -5.23 0.72 1.65
N ASN A 102 -4.02 1.30 1.58
CA ASN A 102 -2.83 0.64 1.07
C ASN A 102 -1.69 0.74 2.08
N GLY A 103 -0.99 -0.38 2.31
CA GLY A 103 0.27 -0.43 3.04
C GLY A 103 1.45 -0.44 2.07
N LEU A 104 2.44 0.42 2.29
CA LEU A 104 3.67 0.51 1.52
C LEU A 104 4.86 0.33 2.45
N PHE A 105 5.92 -0.29 1.94
CA PHE A 105 7.15 -0.40 2.71
C PHE A 105 7.77 0.99 2.92
N CYS A 106 8.14 1.30 4.17
CA CYS A 106 8.84 2.53 4.52
C CYS A 106 9.97 2.21 5.48
N LYS A 107 11.19 2.21 4.96
CA LYS A 107 12.37 1.96 5.76
C LYS A 107 12.54 3.06 6.81
N GLY A 108 12.67 2.67 8.06
CA GLY A 108 12.76 3.61 9.18
C GLY A 108 11.43 3.89 9.86
N SER A 109 10.35 3.21 9.45
CA SER A 109 9.14 3.14 10.27
C SER A 109 9.48 2.44 11.59
N ILE A 110 9.57 3.20 12.66
CA ILE A 110 9.82 2.71 14.02
C ILE A 110 8.51 2.85 14.77
N TYR A 111 7.84 1.71 15.01
CA TYR A 111 6.60 1.70 15.78
C TYR A 111 6.88 1.96 17.25
N LYS A 112 5.90 2.57 17.92
CA LYS A 112 5.97 2.76 19.38
C LYS A 112 5.90 1.38 20.04
N GLU A 113 6.84 1.10 20.94
CA GLU A 113 6.80 -0.05 21.82
C GLU A 113 6.42 0.45 23.22
N THR A 114 5.19 0.17 23.64
CA THR A 114 4.73 0.44 25.02
C THR A 114 4.82 -0.79 25.90
N THR A 115 5.41 -1.87 25.39
CA THR A 115 5.40 -3.19 26.01
C THR A 115 6.33 -3.29 27.21
N GLY A 116 5.72 -3.20 28.43
CA GLY A 116 6.22 -3.95 29.58
C GLY A 116 5.33 -5.19 29.79
N PRO A 117 5.75 -6.17 30.59
CA PRO A 117 4.98 -7.40 30.85
C PRO A 117 3.58 -7.16 31.42
N ASP A 118 3.31 -5.97 31.94
CA ASP A 118 2.03 -5.54 32.52
C ASP A 118 1.25 -4.56 31.66
N SER A 119 1.67 -4.30 30.41
CA SER A 119 0.97 -3.39 29.51
C SER A 119 -0.44 -3.90 29.20
N LYS A 120 -1.43 -3.01 29.33
CA LYS A 120 -2.82 -3.24 28.92
C LYS A 120 -3.12 -2.62 27.55
N THR A 121 -2.16 -1.95 26.94
CA THR A 121 -2.32 -1.33 25.62
C THR A 121 -2.64 -2.41 24.57
N PRO A 122 -3.73 -2.28 23.82
CA PRO A 122 -4.05 -3.26 22.79
C PRO A 122 -2.95 -3.33 21.73
N VAL A 123 -2.65 -4.53 21.27
CA VAL A 123 -1.68 -4.77 20.21
C VAL A 123 -2.43 -5.08 18.91
N MET A 124 -2.00 -4.47 17.82
CA MET A 124 -2.54 -4.71 16.48
C MET A 124 -1.48 -5.29 15.56
N SER A 125 -1.70 -6.51 15.11
CA SER A 125 -0.82 -7.14 14.11
C SER A 125 -0.95 -6.47 12.75
N LEU A 126 0.17 -6.27 12.08
CA LEU A 126 0.21 -5.80 10.69
C LEU A 126 -0.58 -6.71 9.74
N ALA A 127 -0.72 -8.00 10.06
CA ALA A 127 -1.47 -8.96 9.25
C ALA A 127 -2.95 -8.57 9.06
N VAL A 128 -3.53 -7.87 10.03
CA VAL A 128 -4.95 -7.46 10.02
C VAL A 128 -5.15 -5.95 10.08
N PHE A 129 -4.08 -5.17 10.11
CA PHE A 129 -4.12 -3.71 10.28
C PHE A 129 -5.04 -3.04 9.26
N VAL A 130 -4.84 -3.34 7.98
CA VAL A 130 -5.68 -2.80 6.90
C VAL A 130 -7.14 -3.22 7.06
N SER A 131 -7.40 -4.49 7.38
CA SER A 131 -8.77 -4.97 7.51
C SER A 131 -9.51 -4.31 8.68
N TYR A 132 -8.82 -3.99 9.79
CA TYR A 132 -9.43 -3.29 10.91
C TYR A 132 -10.06 -1.95 10.50
N PHE A 133 -9.31 -1.13 9.76
CA PHE A 133 -9.80 0.18 9.32
C PHE A 133 -10.90 0.05 8.26
N LEU A 134 -10.77 -0.86 7.32
CA LEU A 134 -11.79 -1.08 6.29
C LEU A 134 -13.09 -1.66 6.86
N ASP A 135 -13.00 -2.48 7.90
CA ASP A 135 -14.16 -3.06 8.56
C ASP A 135 -14.95 -2.04 9.40
N ASN A 136 -14.29 -1.03 9.97
CA ASN A 136 -14.89 -0.18 11.00
C ASN A 136 -15.27 1.22 10.54
N PHE A 137 -14.64 1.75 9.49
CA PHE A 137 -14.75 3.14 9.07
C PHE A 137 -15.16 3.28 7.61
N LYS A 138 -15.83 4.38 7.29
CA LYS A 138 -16.24 4.73 5.92
C LYS A 138 -15.56 5.99 5.39
N THR A 139 -15.02 6.84 6.29
CA THR A 139 -14.37 8.10 5.92
C THR A 139 -13.01 8.25 6.56
N VAL A 140 -12.17 9.04 5.91
CA VAL A 140 -10.85 9.42 6.42
C VAL A 140 -10.95 10.17 7.75
N ASP A 141 -11.97 11.02 7.92
CA ASP A 141 -12.16 11.78 9.17
C ASP A 141 -12.52 10.85 10.34
N GLU A 142 -13.33 9.82 10.13
CA GLU A 142 -13.62 8.81 11.16
C GLU A 142 -12.35 8.07 11.59
N VAL A 143 -11.50 7.68 10.64
CA VAL A 143 -10.21 7.02 10.91
C VAL A 143 -9.31 7.94 11.72
N ARG A 144 -9.15 9.19 11.28
CA ARG A 144 -8.32 10.18 11.96
C ARG A 144 -8.77 10.40 13.40
N GLN A 145 -10.06 10.63 13.62
CA GLN A 145 -10.63 10.82 14.97
C GLN A 145 -10.36 9.60 15.87
N TRP A 146 -10.51 8.39 15.32
CA TRP A 146 -10.22 7.18 16.08
C TRP A 146 -8.74 7.07 16.46
N LEU A 147 -7.83 7.36 15.54
CA LEU A 147 -6.38 7.33 15.78
C LEU A 147 -5.94 8.37 16.82
N GLU A 148 -6.57 9.54 16.82
CA GLU A 148 -6.30 10.61 17.80
C GLU A 148 -6.84 10.28 19.19
N ALA A 149 -7.88 9.43 19.29
CA ALA A 149 -8.54 9.07 20.55
C ALA A 149 -8.10 7.75 21.16
N ASN A 150 -7.35 6.90 20.43
CA ASN A 150 -7.02 5.55 20.87
C ASN A 150 -5.53 5.28 20.77
N GLU A 151 -4.99 4.65 21.81
CA GLU A 151 -3.62 4.14 21.81
C GLU A 151 -3.61 2.64 21.52
N PHE A 152 -2.65 2.19 20.74
CA PHE A 152 -2.36 0.79 20.45
C PHE A 152 -0.91 0.62 20.02
N ASP A 153 -0.38 -0.57 20.22
CA ASP A 153 0.93 -0.96 19.74
C ASP A 153 0.80 -1.73 18.43
N ILE A 154 1.81 -1.66 17.59
CA ILE A 154 1.88 -2.41 16.35
C ILE A 154 2.82 -3.60 16.50
N PHE A 155 2.31 -4.78 16.17
CA PHE A 155 3.10 -5.99 16.05
C PHE A 155 3.40 -6.28 14.59
N GLY A 156 4.69 -6.22 14.23
CA GLY A 156 5.19 -6.58 12.91
C GLY A 156 5.97 -7.89 12.94
N LYS A 157 5.55 -8.88 12.15
CA LYS A 157 6.31 -10.11 12.00
C LYS A 157 7.42 -9.94 10.96
N THR A 158 8.51 -10.64 11.14
CA THR A 158 9.52 -10.80 10.10
C THR A 158 9.06 -11.83 9.08
N PHE A 159 9.27 -11.56 7.79
CA PHE A 159 8.98 -12.48 6.69
C PHE A 159 10.07 -12.37 5.62
N ASP A 160 10.06 -13.29 4.65
CA ASP A 160 10.94 -13.26 3.50
C ASP A 160 12.44 -13.13 3.88
N GLY A 161 12.95 -14.10 4.65
CA GLY A 161 14.36 -14.15 5.05
C GLY A 161 14.74 -13.21 6.20
N GLY A 162 13.79 -12.87 7.09
CA GLY A 162 14.03 -12.06 8.28
C GLY A 162 13.83 -10.56 8.08
N THR A 163 13.17 -10.15 6.99
CA THR A 163 12.81 -8.75 6.77
C THR A 163 11.77 -8.31 7.79
N VAL A 164 12.07 -7.29 8.58
CA VAL A 164 11.11 -6.67 9.49
C VAL A 164 10.06 -5.92 8.68
N SER A 165 8.79 -6.05 9.07
CA SER A 165 7.68 -5.31 8.46
C SER A 165 7.72 -3.85 8.89
N MET A 166 8.26 -2.99 8.06
CA MET A 166 8.28 -1.54 8.23
C MET A 166 7.36 -0.91 7.20
N LEU A 167 6.19 -0.46 7.63
CA LEU A 167 5.16 0.06 6.73
C LEU A 167 4.76 1.47 7.13
N HIS A 168 4.31 2.23 6.15
CA HIS A 168 3.42 3.36 6.30
C HIS A 168 2.16 3.13 5.46
N TRP A 169 1.10 3.87 5.73
CA TRP A 169 -0.20 3.64 5.10
C TRP A 169 -0.81 4.91 4.56
N ALA A 170 -1.61 4.75 3.53
CA ALA A 170 -2.51 5.80 3.09
C ALA A 170 -3.93 5.26 2.91
N LEU A 171 -4.89 6.08 3.36
CA LEU A 171 -6.32 5.85 3.16
C LEU A 171 -6.89 6.97 2.31
N THR A 172 -7.83 6.64 1.42
CA THR A 172 -8.63 7.64 0.68
C THR A 172 -10.09 7.21 0.69
N ASP A 173 -10.99 8.15 0.92
CA ASP A 173 -12.43 7.93 0.86
C ASP A 173 -13.05 8.53 -0.41
N ARG A 174 -14.36 8.37 -0.58
CA ARG A 174 -15.11 8.89 -1.74
C ARG A 174 -15.09 10.40 -1.90
N SER A 175 -14.73 11.16 -0.86
CA SER A 175 -14.53 12.61 -1.00
C SER A 175 -13.21 12.97 -1.67
N GLY A 176 -12.34 11.98 -1.89
CA GLY A 176 -10.97 12.17 -2.37
C GLY A 176 -10.01 12.65 -1.29
N LYS A 177 -10.47 12.80 -0.03
CA LYS A 177 -9.58 13.11 1.08
C LYS A 177 -8.67 11.92 1.34
N THR A 178 -7.38 12.20 1.55
CA THR A 178 -6.36 11.18 1.85
C THR A 178 -5.78 11.44 3.23
N LEU A 179 -5.61 10.36 4.01
CA LEU A 179 -4.85 10.32 5.26
C LEU A 179 -3.61 9.46 5.04
N VAL A 180 -2.43 10.02 5.28
CA VAL A 180 -1.17 9.28 5.35
C VAL A 180 -0.79 9.11 6.81
N MET A 181 -0.41 7.89 7.17
CA MET A 181 -0.02 7.45 8.52
C MET A 181 1.42 6.98 8.49
N GLU A 182 2.31 7.68 9.17
CA GLU A 182 3.74 7.37 9.23
C GLU A 182 4.24 7.32 10.67
N TYR A 183 4.95 6.26 11.00
CA TYR A 183 5.67 6.16 12.27
C TYR A 183 7.11 6.63 12.07
N VAL A 184 7.45 7.76 12.67
CA VAL A 184 8.81 8.33 12.65
C VAL A 184 9.30 8.45 14.09
N ASP A 185 10.43 7.85 14.40
CA ASP A 185 11.03 7.85 15.74
C ASP A 185 10.04 7.43 16.86
N GLY A 186 9.24 6.39 16.59
CA GLY A 186 8.24 5.87 17.52
C GLY A 186 6.96 6.70 17.64
N GLN A 187 6.81 7.76 16.88
CA GLN A 187 5.64 8.63 16.91
C GLN A 187 4.79 8.48 15.66
N LEU A 188 3.47 8.38 15.83
CA LEU A 188 2.51 8.39 14.74
C LEU A 188 2.30 9.82 14.24
N ASN A 189 2.62 10.05 12.96
CA ASN A 189 2.37 11.29 12.26
C ASN A 189 1.20 11.08 11.28
N LEU A 190 0.23 11.99 11.32
CA LEU A 190 -0.98 11.97 10.50
C LEU A 190 -1.00 13.18 9.57
N TYR A 191 -1.01 12.94 8.27
CA TYR A 191 -1.12 13.99 7.24
C TYR A 191 -2.43 13.79 6.48
N CYS A 192 -3.29 14.81 6.46
CA CYS A 192 -4.66 14.70 5.92
C CYS A 192 -4.97 15.87 4.98
N SER A 193 -5.18 15.58 3.68
CA SER A 193 -5.60 16.55 2.66
C SER A 193 -6.12 15.86 1.40
N ARG A 194 -6.87 16.58 0.57
CA ARG A 194 -7.18 16.15 -0.81
C ARG A 194 -5.98 16.26 -1.76
N ASP A 195 -4.99 17.07 -1.41
CA ASP A 195 -3.79 17.31 -2.22
C ASP A 195 -2.75 16.18 -2.06
N LEU A 196 -2.93 15.30 -1.08
CA LEU A 196 -2.09 14.12 -0.87
C LEU A 196 -2.43 13.01 -1.86
N ARG A 197 -2.06 13.23 -3.12
CA ARG A 197 -2.42 12.33 -4.22
C ARG A 197 -1.40 11.24 -4.50
N VAL A 198 -0.19 11.34 -3.95
CA VAL A 198 0.91 10.40 -4.20
C VAL A 198 1.54 9.96 -2.89
N LEU A 199 1.86 8.67 -2.79
CA LEU A 199 2.72 8.09 -1.77
C LEU A 199 3.61 7.04 -2.43
N THR A 200 4.90 7.03 -2.06
CA THR A 200 5.83 5.96 -2.45
C THR A 200 6.44 5.34 -1.18
N ASN A 201 7.71 5.06 -1.14
CA ASN A 201 8.36 4.51 0.05
C ASN A 201 9.05 5.62 0.86
N ASP A 202 10.24 5.32 1.43
CA ASP A 202 11.07 6.33 2.09
C ASP A 202 11.66 7.37 1.10
N PRO A 203 11.98 8.58 1.56
CA PRO A 203 11.88 9.09 2.93
C PRO A 203 10.44 9.44 3.33
N PRO A 204 10.20 9.76 4.62
CA PRO A 204 8.88 10.22 5.10
C PRO A 204 8.31 11.38 4.29
N LEU A 205 6.98 11.47 4.26
CA LEU A 205 6.21 12.36 3.39
C LEU A 205 6.68 13.83 3.33
N PRO A 206 7.03 14.52 4.44
CA PRO A 206 7.48 15.91 4.35
C PRO A 206 8.79 16.06 3.57
N LYS A 207 9.72 15.11 3.70
CA LYS A 207 10.96 15.11 2.93
C LYS A 207 10.70 14.79 1.46
N MET A 208 9.76 13.89 1.19
CA MET A 208 9.34 13.54 -0.17
C MET A 208 8.73 14.75 -0.89
N GLN A 209 7.86 15.51 -0.21
CA GLN A 209 7.27 16.73 -0.74
C GLN A 209 8.33 17.82 -1.02
N ALA A 210 9.34 17.94 -0.18
CA ALA A 210 10.45 18.87 -0.42
C ALA A 210 11.26 18.48 -1.68
N ILE A 211 11.45 17.19 -1.94
CA ILE A 211 12.12 16.71 -3.16
C ILE A 211 11.23 17.00 -4.39
N ASP A 212 9.91 16.79 -4.30
CA ASP A 212 8.98 17.10 -5.38
C ASP A 212 8.99 18.60 -5.74
N ALA A 213 8.94 19.46 -4.72
CA ALA A 213 9.03 20.90 -4.90
C ALA A 213 10.35 21.36 -5.55
N TYR A 214 11.47 20.71 -5.19
CA TYR A 214 12.76 20.97 -5.86
C TYR A 214 12.70 20.65 -7.36
N TRP A 215 12.14 19.49 -7.73
CA TRP A 215 12.03 19.10 -9.13
C TRP A 215 11.06 19.95 -9.93
N ASP A 216 9.97 20.43 -9.33
CA ASP A 216 9.08 21.41 -9.96
C ASP A 216 9.85 22.69 -10.37
N GLY A 217 10.79 23.15 -9.52
CA GLY A 217 11.62 24.32 -9.82
C GLY A 217 12.72 24.09 -10.85
N VAL A 218 13.21 22.87 -11.01
CA VAL A 218 14.37 22.54 -11.86
C VAL A 218 13.96 22.00 -13.22
N GLY A 219 12.97 21.12 -13.29
CA GLY A 219 12.69 20.31 -14.48
C GLY A 219 11.33 20.57 -15.11
N GLY A 220 10.29 20.30 -14.37
CA GLY A 220 8.92 20.37 -14.87
C GLY A 220 8.72 19.55 -16.14
N VAL A 221 8.16 20.17 -17.18
CA VAL A 221 7.92 19.51 -18.47
C VAL A 221 9.19 19.15 -19.25
N ASN A 222 10.33 19.71 -18.89
CA ASN A 222 11.57 19.54 -19.65
C ASN A 222 12.39 18.34 -19.15
N MET A 223 12.30 18.01 -17.86
CA MET A 223 13.09 16.95 -17.27
C MET A 223 12.43 16.39 -16.01
N LEU A 224 12.28 15.08 -15.96
CA LEU A 224 11.83 14.33 -14.78
C LEU A 224 12.88 13.28 -14.39
N PRO A 225 13.04 12.97 -13.09
CA PRO A 225 13.97 11.94 -12.66
C PRO A 225 13.49 10.56 -13.12
N GLY A 226 14.38 9.77 -13.74
CA GLY A 226 14.03 8.54 -14.46
C GLY A 226 14.29 7.23 -13.73
N THR A 227 14.91 7.25 -12.53
CA THR A 227 15.28 6.00 -11.85
C THR A 227 14.08 5.33 -11.15
N VAL A 228 14.30 4.09 -10.71
CA VAL A 228 13.30 3.33 -9.94
C VAL A 228 13.29 3.70 -8.44
N ARG A 229 14.10 4.65 -8.01
CA ARG A 229 14.15 5.11 -6.62
C ARG A 229 12.82 5.71 -6.20
N SER A 230 12.50 5.58 -4.92
CA SER A 230 11.24 6.04 -4.33
C SER A 230 10.94 7.51 -4.65
N ALA A 231 11.90 8.40 -4.41
CA ALA A 231 11.75 9.83 -4.66
C ALA A 231 11.49 10.14 -6.15
N ASP A 232 12.22 9.47 -7.05
CA ASP A 232 12.06 9.68 -8.49
C ASP A 232 10.68 9.21 -8.99
N ARG A 233 10.17 8.10 -8.44
CA ARG A 233 8.81 7.63 -8.73
C ARG A 233 7.74 8.57 -8.17
N TYR A 234 7.96 9.12 -6.98
CA TYR A 234 7.08 10.12 -6.39
C TYR A 234 6.96 11.36 -7.28
N VAL A 235 8.09 11.94 -7.68
CA VAL A 235 8.15 13.12 -8.55
C VAL A 235 7.45 12.86 -9.89
N ARG A 236 7.72 11.72 -10.54
CA ARG A 236 7.04 11.37 -11.80
C ARG A 236 5.52 11.23 -11.62
N ALA A 237 5.09 10.50 -10.58
CA ALA A 237 3.67 10.33 -10.28
C ALA A 237 2.99 11.67 -9.99
N SER A 238 3.62 12.52 -9.16
CA SER A 238 3.12 13.85 -8.80
C SER A 238 3.01 14.74 -10.02
N PHE A 239 4.02 14.75 -10.89
CA PHE A 239 3.99 15.51 -12.12
C PHE A 239 2.82 15.04 -13.01
N PHE A 240 2.73 13.76 -13.33
CA PHE A 240 1.71 13.28 -14.26
C PHE A 240 0.29 13.47 -13.71
N ILE A 241 0.05 13.16 -12.42
CA ILE A 241 -1.30 13.29 -11.86
C ILE A 241 -1.79 14.74 -11.77
N ARG A 242 -0.89 15.72 -11.71
CA ARG A 242 -1.24 17.16 -11.78
C ARG A 242 -1.58 17.62 -13.19
N HIS A 243 -1.15 16.90 -14.22
CA HIS A 243 -1.33 17.27 -15.63
C HIS A 243 -2.36 16.40 -16.37
N ILE A 244 -2.98 15.43 -15.72
CA ILE A 244 -4.14 14.72 -16.27
C ILE A 244 -5.38 15.57 -16.04
N PRO A 245 -6.18 15.86 -17.08
CA PRO A 245 -7.47 16.53 -16.91
C PRO A 245 -8.41 15.74 -16.00
N ASP A 246 -9.11 16.43 -15.11
CA ASP A 246 -10.05 15.85 -14.14
C ASP A 246 -11.47 15.67 -14.69
N ASN A 247 -11.78 16.27 -15.85
CA ASN A 247 -13.08 16.25 -16.52
C ASN A 247 -13.20 15.17 -17.61
N THR A 248 -12.43 14.09 -17.51
CA THR A 248 -12.47 12.97 -18.43
C THR A 248 -13.59 11.98 -18.08
N ASP A 249 -14.03 11.19 -19.06
CA ASP A 249 -14.96 10.09 -18.80
C ASP A 249 -14.29 8.98 -17.97
N TYR A 250 -15.09 8.00 -17.58
CA TYR A 250 -14.64 6.90 -16.72
C TYR A 250 -13.46 6.11 -17.30
N ASP A 251 -13.60 5.69 -18.57
CA ASP A 251 -12.61 4.83 -19.23
C ASP A 251 -11.29 5.59 -19.45
N ALA A 252 -11.37 6.85 -19.86
CA ALA A 252 -10.20 7.71 -19.99
C ALA A 252 -9.52 7.98 -18.64
N SER A 253 -10.28 8.19 -17.57
CA SER A 253 -9.76 8.38 -16.21
C SER A 253 -9.03 7.13 -15.71
N LEU A 254 -9.62 5.95 -15.91
CA LEU A 254 -9.00 4.67 -15.56
C LEU A 254 -7.71 4.44 -16.36
N ALA A 255 -7.76 4.64 -17.68
CA ALA A 255 -6.61 4.49 -18.56
C ALA A 255 -5.47 5.46 -18.20
N ALA A 256 -5.81 6.71 -17.86
CA ALA A 256 -4.84 7.71 -17.42
C ALA A 256 -4.14 7.28 -16.12
N LEU A 257 -4.91 6.84 -15.11
CA LEU A 257 -4.33 6.34 -13.86
C LEU A 257 -3.46 5.11 -14.07
N GLU A 258 -3.92 4.14 -14.87
CA GLU A 258 -3.12 2.95 -15.20
C GLU A 258 -1.84 3.30 -15.94
N SER A 259 -1.88 4.29 -16.82
CA SER A 259 -0.70 4.79 -17.53
C SER A 259 0.31 5.40 -16.57
N ILE A 260 -0.14 6.21 -15.60
CA ILE A 260 0.73 6.74 -14.54
C ILE A 260 1.34 5.59 -13.74
N MET A 261 0.54 4.60 -13.33
CA MET A 261 1.05 3.43 -12.61
C MET A 261 2.08 2.66 -13.44
N GLY A 262 1.95 2.64 -14.77
CA GLY A 262 2.95 2.12 -15.69
C GLY A 262 4.29 2.85 -15.59
N THR A 263 4.29 4.19 -15.51
CA THR A 263 5.51 5.03 -15.44
C THR A 263 6.29 4.87 -14.14
N VAL A 264 5.63 4.44 -13.07
CA VAL A 264 6.24 4.23 -11.74
C VAL A 264 6.43 2.76 -11.39
N SER A 265 6.03 1.86 -12.28
CA SER A 265 6.32 0.43 -12.18
C SER A 265 7.80 0.15 -12.39
N VAL A 266 8.34 -0.82 -11.65
CA VAL A 266 9.69 -1.33 -11.85
C VAL A 266 9.63 -2.48 -12.85
N PRO A 267 10.44 -2.46 -13.91
CA PRO A 267 10.46 -3.55 -14.89
C PRO A 267 10.64 -4.91 -14.23
N TYR A 268 9.87 -5.90 -14.69
CA TYR A 268 9.96 -7.26 -14.16
C TYR A 268 11.30 -7.89 -14.54
N GLY A 269 11.96 -8.54 -13.54
CA GLY A 269 13.27 -9.13 -13.75
C GLY A 269 14.43 -8.11 -13.87
N TYR A 270 14.18 -6.85 -13.47
CA TYR A 270 15.23 -5.83 -13.44
C TYR A 270 16.31 -6.17 -12.42
N GLU A 271 17.54 -6.27 -12.87
CA GLU A 271 18.72 -6.60 -12.07
C GLU A 271 19.83 -5.59 -12.34
N ILE A 272 20.63 -5.30 -11.32
CA ILE A 272 21.87 -4.52 -11.41
C ILE A 272 22.96 -5.36 -10.78
N GLU A 273 24.11 -5.50 -11.47
CA GLU A 273 25.28 -6.19 -10.95
C GLU A 273 25.73 -5.58 -9.62
N GLY A 274 25.95 -6.42 -8.61
CA GLY A 274 26.28 -5.99 -7.25
C GLY A 274 25.11 -5.51 -6.39
N GLU A 275 23.87 -5.50 -6.92
CA GLU A 275 22.65 -5.07 -6.24
C GLU A 275 21.64 -6.23 -6.16
N PRO A 276 21.88 -7.27 -5.35
CA PRO A 276 21.17 -8.55 -5.44
C PRO A 276 19.69 -8.50 -5.00
N ASN A 277 19.16 -7.35 -4.63
CA ASN A 277 17.83 -7.21 -4.06
C ASN A 277 17.00 -6.11 -4.73
N VAL A 278 17.18 -5.90 -6.02
CA VAL A 278 16.33 -4.99 -6.79
C VAL A 278 14.93 -5.57 -6.87
N SER A 279 13.92 -4.78 -6.50
CA SER A 279 12.53 -5.21 -6.54
C SER A 279 11.92 -4.98 -7.92
N SER A 280 11.00 -5.86 -8.32
CA SER A 280 10.19 -5.70 -9.53
C SER A 280 8.72 -5.52 -9.16
N THR A 281 7.95 -4.83 -10.00
CA THR A 281 6.49 -4.78 -9.84
C THR A 281 5.91 -6.17 -10.02
N GLN A 282 5.28 -6.71 -8.97
CA GLN A 282 4.64 -8.02 -8.99
C GLN A 282 3.22 -7.92 -9.54
N TRP A 283 2.50 -6.88 -9.14
CA TRP A 283 1.17 -6.57 -9.61
C TRP A 283 0.81 -5.09 -9.43
N ARG A 284 -0.21 -4.66 -10.13
CA ARG A 284 -0.84 -3.35 -10.00
C ARG A 284 -2.30 -3.51 -9.64
N SER A 285 -2.83 -2.59 -8.87
CA SER A 285 -4.27 -2.48 -8.58
C SER A 285 -4.79 -1.09 -8.92
N VAL A 286 -6.08 -1.03 -9.21
CA VAL A 286 -6.87 0.20 -9.18
C VAL A 286 -8.12 -0.06 -8.36
N ALA A 287 -8.30 0.67 -7.27
CA ALA A 287 -9.52 0.67 -6.49
C ALA A 287 -10.38 1.85 -6.92
N ASP A 288 -11.49 1.59 -7.59
CA ASP A 288 -12.51 2.58 -7.90
C ASP A 288 -13.44 2.74 -6.69
N ALA A 289 -13.14 3.74 -5.86
CA ALA A 289 -13.88 4.04 -4.64
C ALA A 289 -15.33 4.47 -4.93
N THR A 290 -15.60 5.05 -6.08
CA THR A 290 -16.92 5.54 -6.49
C THR A 290 -17.78 4.43 -7.06
N GLY A 291 -17.23 3.61 -7.97
CA GLY A 291 -17.93 2.51 -8.64
C GLY A 291 -17.87 1.18 -7.91
N ASN A 292 -17.20 1.09 -6.76
CA ASN A 292 -17.02 -0.16 -5.99
C ASN A 292 -16.37 -1.31 -6.78
N ARG A 293 -15.41 -1.01 -7.65
CA ARG A 293 -14.66 -2.01 -8.42
C ARG A 293 -13.21 -2.04 -7.97
N TYR A 294 -12.69 -3.24 -7.80
CA TYR A 294 -11.29 -3.46 -7.44
C TYR A 294 -10.60 -4.24 -8.54
N TYR A 295 -9.78 -3.53 -9.32
CA TYR A 295 -9.01 -4.06 -10.44
C TYR A 295 -7.66 -4.58 -9.96
N LEU A 296 -7.19 -5.68 -10.55
CA LEU A 296 -5.87 -6.25 -10.32
C LEU A 296 -5.27 -6.76 -11.62
N LYS A 297 -3.95 -6.55 -11.76
CA LYS A 297 -3.15 -7.03 -12.89
C LYS A 297 -1.80 -7.52 -12.42
N PHE A 298 -1.53 -8.79 -12.58
CA PHE A 298 -0.20 -9.34 -12.34
C PHE A 298 0.79 -8.97 -13.44
N ALA A 299 2.09 -8.86 -13.10
CA ALA A 299 3.13 -8.51 -14.06
C ALA A 299 3.21 -9.47 -15.26
N TYR A 300 2.91 -10.75 -15.04
CA TYR A 300 2.90 -11.79 -16.09
C TYR A 300 1.63 -11.82 -16.93
N GLN A 301 0.62 -11.01 -16.59
CA GLN A 301 -0.70 -11.06 -17.20
C GLN A 301 -0.87 -9.94 -18.22
N THR A 302 -1.49 -10.28 -19.35
CA THR A 302 -1.79 -9.31 -20.41
C THR A 302 -3.14 -8.61 -20.20
N ALA A 303 -4.08 -9.25 -19.52
CA ALA A 303 -5.43 -8.74 -19.26
C ALA A 303 -5.63 -8.36 -17.80
N ASP A 304 -6.41 -7.32 -17.56
CA ASP A 304 -6.85 -6.93 -16.23
C ASP A 304 -8.10 -7.72 -15.86
N PHE A 305 -8.30 -7.92 -14.57
CA PHE A 305 -9.54 -8.45 -14.01
C PHE A 305 -9.97 -7.63 -12.80
N TRP A 306 -11.26 -7.68 -12.47
CA TRP A 306 -11.78 -6.95 -11.32
C TRP A 306 -12.89 -7.68 -10.59
N ILE A 307 -13.01 -7.38 -9.30
CA ILE A 307 -14.17 -7.70 -8.48
C ILE A 307 -15.07 -6.48 -8.43
N ASP A 308 -16.36 -6.67 -8.71
CA ASP A 308 -17.39 -5.65 -8.57
C ASP A 308 -18.18 -5.93 -7.29
N LEU A 309 -17.90 -5.16 -6.22
CA LEU A 309 -18.54 -5.34 -4.90
C LEU A 309 -20.05 -5.03 -4.95
N SER A 310 -20.49 -4.16 -5.87
CA SER A 310 -21.91 -3.80 -5.98
C SER A 310 -22.79 -4.97 -6.43
N ARG A 311 -22.18 -6.01 -7.02
CA ARG A 311 -22.85 -7.22 -7.48
C ARG A 311 -22.74 -8.40 -6.51
N LEU A 312 -22.24 -8.18 -5.30
CA LEU A 312 -22.07 -9.22 -4.27
C LEU A 312 -22.95 -8.94 -3.08
N SER A 313 -23.42 -10.01 -2.44
CA SER A 313 -24.12 -9.87 -1.16
C SER A 313 -23.10 -9.70 -0.04
N LEU A 314 -23.09 -8.52 0.57
CA LEU A 314 -22.23 -8.17 1.69
C LEU A 314 -23.02 -8.06 3.01
N THR A 315 -24.25 -8.59 3.07
CA THR A 315 -25.09 -8.58 4.27
C THR A 315 -24.55 -9.54 5.33
N PRO A 316 -24.83 -9.29 6.62
CA PRO A 316 -24.46 -10.23 7.68
C PRO A 316 -24.98 -11.64 7.38
N GLY A 317 -24.12 -12.65 7.60
CA GLY A 317 -24.44 -14.05 7.29
C GLY A 317 -24.14 -14.49 5.86
N SER A 318 -23.79 -13.59 4.94
CA SER A 318 -23.26 -13.95 3.63
C SER A 318 -21.90 -14.67 3.79
N PRO A 319 -21.55 -15.60 2.88
CA PRO A 319 -20.28 -16.30 2.97
C PRO A 319 -19.09 -15.36 2.71
N ILE A 320 -17.98 -15.61 3.37
CA ILE A 320 -16.68 -15.08 2.96
C ILE A 320 -16.33 -15.76 1.63
N LEU A 321 -15.82 -14.96 0.67
CA LEU A 321 -15.45 -15.45 -0.65
C LEU A 321 -13.95 -15.26 -0.87
N LYS A 322 -13.35 -16.16 -1.64
CA LYS A 322 -11.95 -16.10 -2.07
C LYS A 322 -11.85 -16.22 -3.58
N LEU A 323 -11.05 -15.36 -4.21
CA LEU A 323 -10.50 -15.56 -5.53
C LEU A 323 -9.08 -16.09 -5.38
N ASP A 324 -8.88 -17.35 -5.76
CA ASP A 324 -7.55 -17.93 -5.87
C ASP A 324 -6.90 -17.46 -7.17
N THR A 325 -5.81 -16.74 -7.03
CA THR A 325 -5.08 -16.17 -8.16
C THR A 325 -3.94 -17.05 -8.66
N LYS A 326 -3.77 -18.24 -8.13
CA LYS A 326 -2.69 -19.15 -8.53
C LYS A 326 -2.68 -19.44 -10.04
N ASP A 327 -3.88 -19.50 -10.65
CA ASP A 327 -4.05 -19.65 -12.11
C ASP A 327 -4.63 -18.37 -12.73
N TYR A 328 -3.98 -17.23 -12.46
CA TYR A 328 -4.42 -15.91 -12.91
C TYR A 328 -4.43 -15.76 -14.45
N SER A 329 -3.75 -16.63 -15.18
CA SER A 329 -3.73 -16.59 -16.65
C SER A 329 -5.12 -16.68 -17.30
N ARG A 330 -6.09 -17.23 -16.56
CA ARG A 330 -7.49 -17.37 -16.96
C ARG A 330 -8.40 -16.26 -16.47
N LEU A 331 -7.88 -15.32 -15.67
CA LEU A 331 -8.67 -14.24 -15.11
C LEU A 331 -8.66 -13.05 -16.07
N SER A 332 -9.83 -12.58 -16.48
CA SER A 332 -10.01 -11.36 -17.25
C SER A 332 -11.42 -10.81 -17.07
N GLY A 333 -11.57 -9.50 -17.14
CA GLY A 333 -12.86 -8.85 -16.95
C GLY A 333 -13.41 -8.99 -15.54
N CYS A 334 -14.73 -8.96 -15.37
CA CYS A 334 -15.37 -9.13 -14.06
C CYS A 334 -15.32 -10.60 -13.62
N VAL A 335 -14.61 -10.87 -12.53
CA VAL A 335 -14.32 -12.23 -12.02
C VAL A 335 -15.21 -12.66 -10.84
N ASN A 336 -16.32 -11.97 -10.58
CA ASN A 336 -17.22 -12.32 -9.47
C ASN A 336 -17.67 -13.79 -9.51
N HIS A 337 -17.83 -14.35 -10.72
CA HIS A 337 -18.24 -15.76 -10.92
C HIS A 337 -17.13 -16.78 -10.61
N HIS A 338 -15.88 -16.34 -10.47
CA HIS A 338 -14.76 -17.19 -10.03
C HIS A 338 -14.60 -17.25 -8.50
N LEU A 339 -15.30 -16.38 -7.77
CA LEU A 339 -15.25 -16.35 -6.32
C LEU A 339 -15.82 -17.64 -5.73
N LYS A 340 -15.13 -18.23 -4.77
CA LYS A 340 -15.54 -19.46 -4.05
C LYS A 340 -15.71 -19.17 -2.57
N ARG A 341 -16.58 -19.92 -1.90
CA ARG A 341 -16.74 -19.86 -0.44
C ARG A 341 -15.42 -20.22 0.24
N SER A 342 -15.11 -19.51 1.32
CA SER A 342 -13.89 -19.65 2.11
C SER A 342 -14.20 -19.47 3.60
N SER A 343 -13.34 -20.01 4.45
CA SER A 343 -13.32 -19.71 5.89
C SER A 343 -12.62 -18.39 6.24
N GLY A 344 -12.10 -17.70 5.22
CA GLY A 344 -11.23 -16.54 5.41
C GLY A 344 -9.74 -16.92 5.36
N PHE A 345 -8.86 -15.93 5.42
CA PHE A 345 -7.43 -16.17 5.55
C PHE A 345 -7.05 -16.36 7.02
N THR A 346 -5.94 -17.04 7.28
CA THR A 346 -5.37 -17.20 8.62
C THR A 346 -4.26 -16.15 8.81
N PRO A 347 -4.45 -15.15 9.69
CA PRO A 347 -3.43 -14.13 9.87
C PRO A 347 -2.10 -14.72 10.35
N MET A 348 -1.00 -14.22 9.79
CA MET A 348 0.35 -14.52 10.28
C MET A 348 0.64 -13.64 11.50
N TRP A 349 0.36 -14.20 12.66
CA TRP A 349 0.63 -13.57 13.96
C TRP A 349 2.11 -13.54 14.30
#